data_28b30b188c149ccf3fe56d150c28d90a
#
_entry.id   28b30b188c149ccf3fe56d150c28d90a
#
_cell.length_a   1.000
_cell.length_b   1.000
_cell.length_c   1.000
_cell.angle_alpha   90.00
_cell.angle_beta   90.00
_cell.angle_gamma   90.00
#
_symmetry.space_group_name_H-M   'P 1'
#
loop_
_entity.id
_entity.type
_entity.pdbx_description
1 polymer ?
#
loop_
_entity_poly.entity_id
_entity_poly.type
_entity_poly.pdbx_seq_one_letter_code
_entity_poly.pdbx_strand_id
1 'polypeptide(L)' 'MEVNMSAEQVITEIQQLSSAGESLNKKKVKKSHPELMRSALHYFPNWDNAIERSTM' A
#
# COMPACT_ATOMS: atom_id res chain seq x y z
N MET A 1 -16.16 -2.00 6.00
CA MET A 1 -15.93 -2.63 4.71
C MET A 1 -14.85 -3.68 4.78
N GLU A 2 -15.04 -4.75 4.08
CA GLU A 2 -14.08 -5.84 4.10
C GLU A 2 -12.80 -5.51 3.33
N VAL A 3 -11.71 -6.06 3.82
CA VAL A 3 -10.41 -5.94 3.16
C VAL A 3 -10.28 -7.09 2.17
N ASN A 4 -10.11 -6.76 0.88
CA ASN A 4 -10.06 -7.77 -0.18
C ASN A 4 -8.64 -8.25 -0.49
N MET A 5 -7.64 -7.60 0.05
CA MET A 5 -6.24 -7.92 -0.22
C MET A 5 -5.58 -8.51 1.01
N SER A 6 -4.70 -9.48 0.79
CA SER A 6 -3.88 -10.02 1.87
C SER A 6 -2.70 -9.08 2.13
N ALA A 7 -2.02 -9.26 3.27
CA ALA A 7 -0.84 -8.46 3.59
C ALA A 7 0.23 -8.61 2.51
N GLU A 8 0.38 -9.83 1.99
CA GLU A 8 1.35 -10.11 0.93
C GLU A 8 0.99 -9.36 -0.36
N GLN A 9 -0.30 -9.32 -0.70
CA GLN A 9 -0.73 -8.56 -1.87
C GLN A 9 -0.48 -7.07 -1.71
N VAL A 10 -0.71 -6.55 -0.51
CA VAL A 10 -0.43 -5.14 -0.22
C VAL A 10 1.05 -4.84 -0.49
N ILE A 11 1.93 -5.68 0.02
CA ILE A 11 3.37 -5.51 -0.17
C ILE A 11 3.72 -5.56 -1.66
N THR A 12 3.17 -6.54 -2.38
CA THR A 12 3.42 -6.69 -3.81
C THR A 12 2.96 -5.47 -4.59
N GLU A 13 1.77 -4.96 -4.28
CA GLU A 13 1.24 -3.77 -4.96
C GLU A 13 2.11 -2.54 -4.71
N ILE A 14 2.55 -2.35 -3.47
CA ILE A 14 3.43 -1.23 -3.15
C ILE A 14 4.75 -1.37 -3.89
N GLN A 15 5.31 -2.58 -3.95
CA GLN A 15 6.54 -2.83 -4.68
C GLN A 15 6.39 -2.51 -6.16
N GLN A 16 5.27 -2.89 -6.76
CA GLN A 16 4.99 -2.61 -8.15
C GLN A 16 4.90 -1.11 -8.42
N LEU A 17 4.22 -0.38 -7.57
CA LEU A 17 4.11 1.08 -7.69
C LEU A 17 5.48 1.74 -7.59
N SER A 18 6.28 1.30 -6.65
CA SER A 18 7.64 1.81 -6.47
C SER A 18 8.50 1.53 -7.70
N SER A 19 8.40 0.31 -8.21
CA SER A 19 9.18 -0.12 -9.37
C SER A 19 8.76 0.62 -10.64
N ALA A 20 7.48 0.97 -10.74
CA ALA A 20 6.95 1.72 -11.86
C ALA A 20 7.30 3.22 -11.79
N GLY A 21 7.93 3.66 -10.72
CA GLY A 21 8.28 5.06 -10.55
C GLY A 21 7.12 5.93 -10.09
N GLU A 22 6.04 5.32 -9.64
CA GLU A 22 4.90 6.09 -9.15
C GLU A 22 5.14 6.60 -7.74
N SER A 23 4.47 7.70 -7.42
CA SER A 23 4.58 8.28 -6.10
C SER A 23 3.89 7.40 -5.06
N LEU A 24 4.57 7.15 -3.96
CA LEU A 24 4.01 6.42 -2.82
C LEU A 24 3.41 7.37 -1.78
N ASN A 25 3.11 8.58 -2.18
CA ASN A 25 2.49 9.58 -1.32
C ASN A 25 1.11 9.10 -0.86
N LYS A 26 0.85 9.20 0.44
CA LYS A 26 -0.40 8.72 1.03
C LYS A 26 -1.64 9.29 0.33
N LYS A 27 -1.63 10.59 0.07
CA LYS A 27 -2.76 11.24 -0.59
C LYS A 27 -2.98 10.71 -1.99
N LYS A 28 -1.90 10.55 -2.75
CA LYS A 28 -1.99 10.07 -4.12
C LYS A 28 -2.46 8.63 -4.17
N VAL A 29 -1.88 7.78 -3.35
CA VAL A 29 -2.26 6.37 -3.33
C VAL A 29 -3.70 6.20 -2.85
N LYS A 30 -4.09 6.96 -1.85
CA LYS A 30 -5.46 6.92 -1.35
C LYS A 30 -6.47 7.28 -2.43
N LYS A 31 -6.10 8.22 -3.30
CA LYS A 31 -6.96 8.67 -4.38
C LYS A 31 -6.97 7.70 -5.56
N SER A 32 -5.79 7.19 -5.93
CA SER A 32 -5.66 6.31 -7.10
C SER A 32 -5.93 4.84 -6.77
N HIS A 33 -5.57 4.43 -5.57
CA HIS A 33 -5.69 3.03 -5.14
C HIS A 33 -6.31 2.95 -3.75
N PRO A 34 -7.60 3.30 -3.62
CA PRO A 34 -8.25 3.35 -2.29
C PRO A 34 -8.28 1.99 -1.60
N GLU A 35 -8.43 0.91 -2.36
CA GLU A 35 -8.43 -0.43 -1.78
C GLU A 35 -7.06 -0.79 -1.20
N LEU A 36 -6.00 -0.45 -1.91
CA LEU A 36 -4.65 -0.68 -1.45
C LEU A 36 -4.39 0.07 -0.14
N MET A 37 -4.77 1.32 -0.09
CA MET A 37 -4.58 2.14 1.11
C MET A 37 -5.34 1.55 2.30
N ARG A 38 -6.59 1.16 2.09
CA ARG A 38 -7.42 0.57 3.13
C ARG A 38 -6.80 -0.73 3.66
N SER A 39 -6.39 -1.59 2.75
CA SER A 39 -5.79 -2.87 3.12
C SER A 39 -4.47 -2.67 3.85
N ALA A 40 -3.65 -1.74 3.38
CA ALA A 40 -2.37 -1.44 4.01
C ALA A 40 -2.58 -0.97 5.46
N LEU A 41 -3.54 -0.09 5.69
CA LEU A 41 -3.83 0.42 7.02
C LEU A 41 -4.48 -0.62 7.92
N HIS A 42 -5.05 -1.66 7.33
CA HIS A 42 -5.60 -2.79 8.08
C HIS A 42 -4.48 -3.69 8.62
N TYR A 43 -3.48 -3.98 7.80
CA TYR A 43 -2.40 -4.92 8.17
C TYR A 43 -1.21 -4.24 8.85
N PHE A 44 -1.02 -2.96 8.59
CA PHE A 44 0.13 -2.22 9.11
C PHE A 44 -0.35 -1.03 9.94
N PRO A 45 0.44 -0.59 10.93
CA PRO A 45 0.00 0.50 11.82
C PRO A 45 -0.16 1.85 11.10
N ASN A 46 0.59 2.05 10.01
CA ASN A 46 0.47 3.27 9.21
C ASN A 46 1.02 3.02 7.81
N TRP A 47 0.82 4.00 6.92
CA TRP A 47 1.24 3.88 5.53
C TRP A 47 2.76 3.83 5.40
N ASP A 48 3.48 4.63 6.18
CA ASP A 48 4.94 4.63 6.13
C ASP A 48 5.50 3.26 6.50
N ASN A 49 4.90 2.59 7.47
CA ASN A 49 5.31 1.26 7.87
C ASN A 49 5.08 0.27 6.73
N ALA A 50 3.96 0.38 6.04
CA ALA A 50 3.66 -0.48 4.89
C ALA A 50 4.70 -0.31 3.79
N ILE A 51 5.08 0.92 3.49
CA ILE A 51 6.11 1.22 2.49
C ILE A 51 7.45 0.64 2.92
N GLU A 52 7.83 0.86 4.16
CA GLU A 52 9.10 0.36 4.68
C GLU A 52 9.19 -1.16 4.56
N ARG A 53 8.11 -1.85 4.91
CA ARG A 53 8.05 -3.31 4.80
C ARG A 53 8.14 -3.79 3.36
N SER A 54 7.61 -3.00 2.45
CA SER A 54 7.57 -3.38 1.03
C SER A 54 8.88 -3.09 0.31
N THR A 55 9.64 -2.12 0.78
CA THR A 55 10.88 -1.70 0.12
C THR A 55 12.15 -2.19 0.82
N MET A 56 12.00 -2.97 1.86
CA MET A 56 13.14 -3.57 2.55
C MET A 56 13.68 -4.79 1.83
#